data_4872df272a9ec9a3e83c3cad1cd9b770
#
_entry.id   4872df272a9ec9a3e83c3cad1cd9b770
#
_cell.length_a   1.000
_cell.length_b   1.000
_cell.length_c   1.000
_cell.angle_alpha   90.00
_cell.angle_beta   90.00
_cell.angle_gamma   90.00
#
_symmetry.space_group_name_H-M   'P 1'
#
loop_
_entity.id
_entity.type
_entity.pdbx_description
1 polymer ?
#
loop_
_entity_poly.entity_id
_entity_poly.type
_entity_poly.pdbx_seq_one_letter_code
_entity_poly.pdbx_strand_id
1 'polypeptide(L)'
;MMRYVLTILISLVFELCGGSLAVLADGAPSHRPAHAIEQAKHATVGILQTDAAQTEDVGFGVPIKIRGSGIHLGKGIIVTARHAVEVAVGGKVVVPEEIHVLTDDLLELPATRQGANAYLDVAVYQLQGNELDWPISKVHFAEHDVTYGDQVFTVGYPMGRGPAISFGRVGNPNTFLATVQSRLVQVDLSACRGNSGGGLLNAEGDLVGLVHAIIQTETLPAERGCSRFGFVLPGILVKRVVDAVLAGKTPGFSVLGIHLETLKEGTHWVLGVEKATGPSRHAGFRKGDILVAIDDLKITTPAQLKNYLIERTEPGQTVVLQVQRGNTQHTISVKLGKS
;
A
#
# COMPACT_ATOMS: atom_id res chain seq x y z
N MET A 1 -12.30 -70.88 42.68
CA MET A 1 -12.50 -71.82 41.54
C MET A 1 -13.39 -71.18 40.51
N MET A 2 -12.98 -71.26 39.35
CA MET A 2 -13.61 -71.00 38.01
C MET A 2 -13.36 -69.57 37.41
N ARG A 3 -12.19 -69.48 36.89
CA ARG A 3 -11.84 -68.71 35.71
C ARG A 3 -12.28 -69.51 34.45
N TYR A 4 -12.42 -68.88 33.35
CA TYR A 4 -12.71 -69.26 31.96
C TYR A 4 -14.15 -69.01 31.48
N VAL A 5 -14.09 -68.37 30.32
CA VAL A 5 -15.13 -68.16 29.30
C VAL A 5 -15.64 -66.70 29.24
N LEU A 6 -14.84 -65.89 28.64
CA LEU A 6 -15.28 -64.79 27.78
C LEU A 6 -14.13 -64.33 26.86
N THR A 7 -13.63 -65.23 26.07
CA THR A 7 -12.71 -64.90 24.97
C THR A 7 -13.10 -65.83 23.82
N ILE A 8 -13.98 -65.43 22.96
CA ILE A 8 -14.26 -65.89 21.59
C ILE A 8 -15.63 -65.31 21.24
N LEU A 9 -15.73 -64.10 20.75
CA LEU A 9 -16.89 -63.61 19.94
C LEU A 9 -16.65 -62.16 19.47
N ILE A 10 -15.40 -61.78 19.16
CA ILE A 10 -15.10 -60.53 18.43
C ILE A 10 -14.04 -60.90 17.36
N SER A 11 -14.43 -61.75 16.44
CA SER A 11 -13.59 -62.06 15.27
C SER A 11 -14.45 -62.65 14.17
N LEU A 12 -15.47 -61.92 13.71
CA LEU A 12 -16.21 -62.33 12.48
C LEU A 12 -17.23 -61.24 12.06
N VAL A 13 -16.84 -59.99 11.99
CA VAL A 13 -17.60 -58.95 11.24
C VAL A 13 -16.62 -57.92 10.66
N PHE A 14 -15.52 -58.33 10.04
CA PHE A 14 -14.60 -57.41 9.38
C PHE A 14 -14.14 -57.89 7.99
N GLU A 15 -14.99 -58.61 7.31
CA GLU A 15 -14.74 -58.96 5.89
C GLU A 15 -16.04 -58.91 5.11
N LEU A 16 -16.54 -57.72 4.79
CA LEU A 16 -17.47 -57.47 3.67
C LEU A 16 -17.78 -55.95 3.56
N CYS A 17 -16.75 -55.14 3.39
CA CYS A 17 -16.84 -53.85 2.72
C CYS A 17 -15.46 -53.48 2.23
N GLY A 18 -15.06 -54.08 1.12
CA GLY A 18 -13.91 -53.65 0.32
C GLY A 18 -14.20 -52.34 -0.37
N GLY A 19 -14.30 -51.29 0.41
CA GLY A 19 -14.22 -49.90 -0.05
C GLY A 19 -12.86 -49.37 0.33
N SER A 20 -11.94 -49.29 -0.63
CA SER A 20 -10.75 -48.46 -0.48
C SER A 20 -11.19 -47.04 -0.11
N LEU A 21 -11.18 -46.71 1.17
CA LEU A 21 -11.05 -45.33 1.60
C LEU A 21 -9.67 -44.87 1.10
N ALA A 22 -9.65 -44.27 -0.09
CA ALA A 22 -8.58 -43.36 -0.43
C ALA A 22 -8.65 -42.26 0.62
N VAL A 23 -7.82 -42.36 1.65
CA VAL A 23 -7.43 -41.21 2.48
C VAL A 23 -6.85 -40.25 1.48
N LEU A 24 -7.68 -39.27 1.07
CA LEU A 24 -7.15 -38.05 0.48
C LEU A 24 -6.19 -37.55 1.54
N ALA A 25 -4.90 -37.77 1.31
CA ALA A 25 -3.86 -37.05 2.01
C ALA A 25 -4.14 -35.56 1.69
N ASP A 26 -4.93 -34.93 2.57
CA ASP A 26 -4.99 -33.48 2.62
C ASP A 26 -3.53 -33.02 2.65
N GLY A 27 -3.13 -32.35 1.58
CA GLY A 27 -1.77 -31.94 1.38
C GLY A 27 -1.25 -31.26 2.64
N ALA A 28 -0.11 -31.69 3.12
CA ALA A 28 0.58 -31.02 4.22
C ALA A 28 0.48 -29.51 3.97
N PRO A 29 0.16 -28.69 4.99
CA PRO A 29 0.04 -27.25 4.82
C PRO A 29 1.31 -26.78 4.11
N SER A 30 1.12 -26.23 2.92
CA SER A 30 2.23 -25.80 2.10
C SER A 30 3.08 -24.86 2.94
N HIS A 31 4.36 -25.12 3.10
CA HIS A 31 5.31 -24.23 3.83
C HIS A 31 5.45 -22.83 3.16
N ARG A 32 4.67 -22.56 2.11
CA ARG A 32 4.65 -21.28 1.38
C ARG A 32 4.46 -20.04 2.27
N PRO A 33 3.50 -20.00 3.22
CA PRO A 33 3.33 -18.82 4.07
C PRO A 33 4.57 -18.49 4.92
N ALA A 34 5.22 -19.50 5.49
CA ALA A 34 6.41 -19.29 6.33
C ALA A 34 7.59 -18.75 5.50
N HIS A 35 7.79 -19.27 4.29
CA HIS A 35 8.84 -18.80 3.38
C HIS A 35 8.58 -17.36 2.90
N ALA A 36 7.32 -17.04 2.55
CA ALA A 36 6.93 -15.69 2.13
C ALA A 36 7.16 -14.65 3.24
N ILE A 37 6.85 -15.02 4.49
CA ILE A 37 7.08 -14.17 5.67
C ILE A 37 8.58 -13.95 5.89
N GLU A 38 9.38 -15.01 5.82
CA GLU A 38 10.83 -14.91 6.00
C GLU A 38 11.47 -14.06 4.89
N GLN A 39 11.06 -14.28 3.65
CA GLN A 39 11.52 -13.48 2.51
C GLN A 39 11.13 -11.99 2.68
N ALA A 40 9.92 -11.70 3.10
CA ALA A 40 9.45 -10.34 3.35
C ALA A 40 10.21 -9.67 4.50
N LYS A 41 10.52 -10.42 5.56
CA LYS A 41 11.34 -9.95 6.66
C LYS A 41 12.73 -9.55 6.18
N HIS A 42 13.41 -10.42 5.43
CA HIS A 42 14.73 -10.13 4.84
C HIS A 42 14.70 -9.05 3.74
N ALA A 43 13.54 -8.74 3.16
CA ALA A 43 13.37 -7.65 2.20
C ALA A 43 13.04 -6.31 2.84
N THR A 44 12.72 -6.29 4.15
CA THR A 44 12.34 -5.08 4.87
C THR A 44 13.53 -4.48 5.59
N VAL A 45 13.71 -3.17 5.44
CA VAL A 45 14.79 -2.41 6.07
C VAL A 45 14.25 -1.33 7.00
N GLY A 46 14.99 -1.04 8.07
CA GLY A 46 14.76 0.15 8.89
C GLY A 46 15.41 1.38 8.26
N ILE A 47 14.72 2.50 8.22
CA ILE A 47 15.27 3.79 7.77
C ILE A 47 15.93 4.47 8.97
N LEU A 48 17.23 4.68 8.91
CA LEU A 48 17.99 5.30 9.99
C LEU A 48 17.85 6.83 9.96
N GLN A 49 17.82 7.41 11.15
CA GLN A 49 17.89 8.86 11.29
C GLN A 49 19.35 9.29 11.29
N THR A 50 19.72 10.20 10.40
CA THR A 50 21.08 10.73 10.25
C THR A 50 21.41 11.91 11.19
N ASP A 51 20.40 12.49 11.85
CA ASP A 51 20.61 13.67 12.71
C ASP A 51 21.06 13.25 14.10
N ALA A 52 22.32 13.49 14.43
CA ALA A 52 22.95 13.19 15.73
C ALA A 52 22.33 13.92 16.95
N ALA A 53 21.47 14.92 16.72
CA ALA A 53 20.94 15.80 17.77
C ALA A 53 19.71 15.24 18.52
N GLN A 54 19.14 14.11 18.14
CA GLN A 54 17.91 13.54 18.73
C GLN A 54 18.00 12.04 19.02
N THR A 55 19.18 11.52 19.31
CA THR A 55 19.32 10.11 19.75
C THR A 55 18.89 9.99 21.21
N GLU A 56 17.68 9.47 21.44
CA GLU A 56 17.33 8.97 22.77
C GLU A 56 17.99 7.60 22.97
N ASP A 57 18.67 7.44 24.11
CA ASP A 57 19.27 6.16 24.51
C ASP A 57 18.15 5.13 24.78
N VAL A 58 18.02 4.16 23.91
CA VAL A 58 17.03 3.06 24.04
C VAL A 58 17.55 1.91 24.92
N GLY A 59 18.54 2.16 25.77
CA GLY A 59 18.90 1.26 26.86
C GLY A 59 19.82 0.09 26.51
N PHE A 60 20.38 0.02 25.29
CA PHE A 60 21.36 -1.00 24.87
C PHE A 60 22.69 -0.42 24.39
N GLY A 61 22.98 0.85 24.71
CA GLY A 61 24.30 1.45 24.46
C GLY A 61 24.61 1.79 22.99
N VAL A 62 23.67 1.60 22.05
CA VAL A 62 23.80 2.04 20.65
C VAL A 62 22.60 2.91 20.31
N PRO A 63 22.78 4.21 20.08
CA PRO A 63 21.70 5.12 19.72
C PRO A 63 21.31 4.94 18.25
N ILE A 64 20.72 3.80 17.90
CA ILE A 64 20.14 3.59 16.56
C ILE A 64 18.70 4.09 16.62
N LYS A 65 18.41 5.20 15.92
CA LYS A 65 17.06 5.71 15.78
C LYS A 65 16.50 5.35 14.40
N ILE A 66 15.56 4.41 14.37
CA ILE A 66 14.84 4.03 13.16
C ILE A 66 13.57 4.89 13.11
N ARG A 67 13.39 5.66 12.03
CA ARG A 67 12.25 6.56 11.82
C ARG A 67 11.10 5.92 11.06
N GLY A 68 11.39 4.95 10.22
CA GLY A 68 10.44 4.31 9.32
C GLY A 68 10.98 3.00 8.81
N SER A 69 10.25 2.43 7.90
CA SER A 69 10.59 1.19 7.21
C SER A 69 10.74 1.44 5.70
N GLY A 70 11.41 0.54 5.03
CA GLY A 70 11.49 0.48 3.57
C GLY A 70 11.39 -0.96 3.11
N ILE A 71 11.12 -1.16 1.82
CA ILE A 71 11.05 -2.49 1.22
C ILE A 71 11.92 -2.58 -0.03
N HIS A 72 12.68 -3.65 -0.14
CA HIS A 72 13.58 -3.91 -1.27
C HIS A 72 12.83 -4.63 -2.40
N LEU A 73 12.88 -4.04 -3.59
CA LEU A 73 12.22 -4.53 -4.80
C LEU A 73 13.16 -5.31 -5.74
N GLY A 74 14.40 -5.54 -5.32
CA GLY A 74 15.47 -6.12 -6.14
C GLY A 74 16.39 -5.07 -6.75
N LYS A 75 17.56 -5.50 -7.18
CA LYS A 75 18.62 -4.66 -7.77
C LYS A 75 18.98 -3.42 -6.91
N GLY A 76 18.88 -3.57 -5.59
CA GLY A 76 19.15 -2.50 -4.63
C GLY A 76 18.09 -1.40 -4.55
N ILE A 77 16.95 -1.53 -5.21
CA ILE A 77 15.87 -0.53 -5.16
C ILE A 77 15.12 -0.65 -3.84
N ILE A 78 15.21 0.38 -3.03
CA ILE A 78 14.43 0.54 -1.78
C ILE A 78 13.30 1.54 -2.05
N VAL A 79 12.07 1.16 -1.75
CA VAL A 79 10.92 2.07 -1.71
C VAL A 79 10.47 2.29 -0.27
N THR A 80 10.11 3.51 0.05
CA THR A 80 9.66 3.93 1.38
C THR A 80 8.63 5.06 1.29
N ALA A 81 7.94 5.36 2.39
CA ALA A 81 7.15 6.57 2.48
C ALA A 81 8.07 7.80 2.53
N ARG A 82 7.74 8.82 1.73
CA ARG A 82 8.55 10.05 1.65
C ARG A 82 8.71 10.72 3.01
N HIS A 83 7.62 10.83 3.80
CA HIS A 83 7.67 11.43 5.13
C HIS A 83 8.56 10.66 6.12
N ALA A 84 8.82 9.36 5.89
CA ALA A 84 9.72 8.57 6.73
C ALA A 84 11.19 8.95 6.56
N VAL A 85 11.55 9.57 5.45
CA VAL A 85 12.92 10.03 5.14
C VAL A 85 13.08 11.53 5.22
N GLU A 86 12.02 12.32 5.33
CA GLU A 86 12.09 13.79 5.37
C GLU A 86 12.87 14.30 6.58
N VAL A 87 13.71 15.29 6.33
CA VAL A 87 14.49 16.00 7.35
C VAL A 87 14.27 17.50 7.26
N ALA A 88 14.37 18.18 8.38
CA ALA A 88 14.29 19.64 8.43
C ALA A 88 15.70 20.24 8.28
N VAL A 89 15.92 21.01 7.22
CA VAL A 89 17.18 21.71 6.96
C VAL A 89 16.86 23.18 6.76
N GLY A 90 17.40 24.05 7.62
CA GLY A 90 17.18 25.49 7.53
C GLY A 90 15.70 25.91 7.58
N GLY A 91 14.87 25.20 8.33
CA GLY A 91 13.42 25.43 8.43
C GLY A 91 12.60 24.94 7.23
N LYS A 92 13.22 24.23 6.28
CA LYS A 92 12.53 23.59 5.16
C LYS A 92 12.57 22.09 5.30
N VAL A 93 11.48 21.43 4.93
CA VAL A 93 11.40 19.96 4.85
C VAL A 93 11.97 19.52 3.51
N VAL A 94 12.98 18.67 3.53
CA VAL A 94 13.65 18.14 2.34
C VAL A 94 13.73 16.62 2.40
N VAL A 95 13.76 15.98 1.23
CA VAL A 95 14.08 14.56 1.07
C VAL A 95 15.59 14.47 0.82
N PRO A 96 16.37 13.83 1.70
CA PRO A 96 17.82 13.79 1.59
C PRO A 96 18.28 13.01 0.34
N GLU A 97 19.46 13.37 -0.18
CA GLU A 97 20.09 12.66 -1.29
C GLU A 97 20.60 11.28 -0.88
N GLU A 98 20.99 11.13 0.37
CA GLU A 98 21.50 9.90 0.94
C GLU A 98 20.79 9.60 2.25
N ILE A 99 20.49 8.31 2.42
CA ILE A 99 19.98 7.74 3.68
C ILE A 99 20.80 6.50 4.01
N HIS A 100 20.70 6.08 5.26
CA HIS A 100 21.22 4.78 5.69
C HIS A 100 20.03 3.89 6.03
N VAL A 101 20.13 2.63 5.66
CA VAL A 101 19.14 1.60 5.98
C VAL A 101 19.78 0.49 6.81
N LEU A 102 19.00 -0.08 7.71
CA LEU A 102 19.39 -1.20 8.54
C LEU A 102 18.67 -2.47 8.09
N THR A 103 19.43 -3.52 7.77
CA THR A 103 18.87 -4.84 7.46
C THR A 103 18.42 -5.56 8.73
N ASP A 104 17.71 -6.66 8.59
CA ASP A 104 17.31 -7.50 9.73
C ASP A 104 18.51 -8.21 10.40
N ASP A 105 19.61 -8.38 9.69
CA ASP A 105 20.91 -8.87 10.22
C ASP A 105 21.77 -7.74 10.83
N LEU A 106 21.19 -6.56 11.03
CA LEU A 106 21.83 -5.39 11.61
C LEU A 106 22.99 -4.81 10.77
N LEU A 107 23.01 -5.07 9.46
CA LEU A 107 23.95 -4.45 8.55
C LEU A 107 23.43 -3.09 8.12
N GLU A 108 24.23 -2.05 8.30
CA GLU A 108 23.94 -0.68 7.84
C GLU A 108 24.45 -0.52 6.40
N LEU A 109 23.55 -0.07 5.52
CA LEU A 109 23.85 0.14 4.10
C LEU A 109 23.46 1.55 3.69
N PRO A 110 24.34 2.29 2.99
CA PRO A 110 24.01 3.59 2.41
C PRO A 110 23.15 3.41 1.15
N ALA A 111 22.21 4.36 0.94
CA ALA A 111 21.35 4.37 -0.22
C ALA A 111 21.15 5.79 -0.76
N THR A 112 21.27 5.95 -2.09
CA THR A 112 21.18 7.23 -2.80
C THR A 112 19.81 7.40 -3.41
N ARG A 113 19.23 8.59 -3.26
CA ARG A 113 17.91 8.93 -3.79
C ARG A 113 17.89 8.86 -5.32
N GLN A 114 16.92 8.13 -5.86
CA GLN A 114 16.61 8.11 -7.28
C GLN A 114 15.49 9.08 -7.63
N GLY A 115 14.57 9.28 -6.70
CA GLY A 115 13.48 10.23 -6.86
C GLY A 115 12.47 10.15 -5.73
N ALA A 116 11.55 11.10 -5.70
CA ALA A 116 10.45 11.13 -4.74
C ALA A 116 9.21 11.78 -5.36
N ASN A 117 8.04 11.39 -4.88
CA ASN A 117 6.76 11.97 -5.24
C ASN A 117 6.02 12.45 -3.99
N ALA A 118 5.83 13.77 -3.90
CA ALA A 118 5.15 14.39 -2.76
C ALA A 118 3.64 14.15 -2.77
N TYR A 119 3.05 13.93 -3.95
CA TYR A 119 1.61 13.75 -4.10
C TYR A 119 1.12 12.40 -3.56
N LEU A 120 1.91 11.34 -3.77
CA LEU A 120 1.63 9.99 -3.27
C LEU A 120 2.49 9.63 -2.04
N ASP A 121 3.35 10.54 -1.59
CA ASP A 121 4.22 10.33 -0.43
C ASP A 121 5.13 9.10 -0.55
N VAL A 122 5.77 8.95 -1.70
CA VAL A 122 6.69 7.83 -2.01
C VAL A 122 8.08 8.38 -2.28
N ALA A 123 9.11 7.71 -1.76
CA ALA A 123 10.52 7.95 -2.09
C ALA A 123 11.19 6.64 -2.53
N VAL A 124 12.10 6.75 -3.51
CA VAL A 124 12.83 5.65 -4.12
C VAL A 124 14.32 5.90 -3.98
N TYR A 125 15.01 4.93 -3.44
CA TYR A 125 16.46 4.95 -3.21
C TYR A 125 17.14 3.74 -3.87
N GLN A 126 18.42 3.88 -4.18
CA GLN A 126 19.28 2.82 -4.68
C GLN A 126 20.35 2.52 -3.63
N LEU A 127 20.46 1.28 -3.17
CA LEU A 127 21.56 0.83 -2.32
C LEU A 127 22.89 1.06 -3.04
N GLN A 128 23.89 1.52 -2.29
CA GLN A 128 25.24 1.68 -2.79
C GLN A 128 26.02 0.36 -2.63
N GLY A 129 27.00 0.12 -3.50
CA GLY A 129 27.83 -1.09 -3.49
C GLY A 129 27.40 -2.12 -4.53
N ASN A 130 27.85 -3.37 -4.35
CA ASN A 130 27.59 -4.47 -5.27
C ASN A 130 26.37 -5.28 -4.79
N GLU A 131 25.47 -5.64 -5.69
CA GLU A 131 24.27 -6.45 -5.38
C GLU A 131 24.62 -7.79 -4.71
N LEU A 132 25.75 -8.38 -5.03
CA LEU A 132 26.23 -9.66 -4.44
C LEU A 132 26.61 -9.52 -2.96
N ASP A 133 26.87 -8.30 -2.49
CA ASP A 133 27.31 -8.02 -1.13
C ASP A 133 26.14 -7.68 -0.20
N TRP A 134 24.90 -7.61 -0.72
CA TRP A 134 23.73 -7.25 0.07
C TRP A 134 23.00 -8.51 0.57
N PRO A 135 23.02 -8.79 1.87
CA PRO A 135 22.27 -9.90 2.45
C PRO A 135 20.79 -9.50 2.61
N ILE A 136 20.13 -9.19 1.50
CA ILE A 136 18.75 -8.69 1.50
C ILE A 136 17.94 -9.41 0.42
N SER A 137 16.79 -9.95 0.80
CA SER A 137 15.81 -10.52 -0.13
C SER A 137 15.08 -9.43 -0.90
N LYS A 138 14.23 -9.81 -1.85
CA LYS A 138 13.37 -8.90 -2.60
C LYS A 138 11.93 -9.37 -2.56
N VAL A 139 11.00 -8.42 -2.73
CA VAL A 139 9.60 -8.72 -2.99
C VAL A 139 9.20 -8.25 -4.39
N HIS A 140 8.12 -8.81 -4.91
CA HIS A 140 7.52 -8.40 -6.17
C HIS A 140 6.20 -7.67 -5.91
N PHE A 141 5.78 -6.84 -6.84
CA PHE A 141 4.43 -6.28 -6.77
C PHE A 141 3.40 -7.37 -7.08
N ALA A 142 2.31 -7.39 -6.34
CA ALA A 142 1.18 -8.24 -6.63
C ALA A 142 0.57 -7.90 -8.00
N GLU A 143 0.11 -8.92 -8.71
CA GLU A 143 -0.53 -8.75 -10.03
C GLU A 143 -1.93 -8.14 -9.91
N HIS A 144 -2.61 -8.39 -8.80
CA HIS A 144 -3.98 -7.96 -8.56
C HIS A 144 -4.06 -7.05 -7.32
N ASP A 145 -5.01 -6.15 -7.37
CA ASP A 145 -5.35 -5.30 -6.22
C ASP A 145 -6.10 -6.12 -5.16
N VAL A 146 -6.08 -5.64 -3.93
CA VAL A 146 -6.74 -6.32 -2.80
C VAL A 146 -8.24 -6.07 -2.79
N THR A 147 -8.98 -7.00 -2.19
CA THR A 147 -10.42 -6.96 -1.98
C THR A 147 -10.79 -7.04 -0.50
N TYR A 148 -12.06 -6.84 -0.16
CA TYR A 148 -12.56 -6.96 1.22
C TYR A 148 -12.26 -8.33 1.81
N GLY A 149 -11.67 -8.37 3.00
CA GLY A 149 -11.41 -9.58 3.77
C GLY A 149 -10.13 -10.32 3.39
N ASP A 150 -9.40 -9.90 2.36
CA ASP A 150 -8.13 -10.53 1.97
C ASP A 150 -7.16 -10.57 3.15
N GLN A 151 -6.47 -11.68 3.29
CA GLN A 151 -5.43 -11.85 4.29
C GLN A 151 -4.19 -11.09 3.87
N VAL A 152 -3.67 -10.29 4.78
CA VAL A 152 -2.48 -9.48 4.55
C VAL A 152 -1.60 -9.48 5.79
N PHE A 153 -0.31 -9.20 5.60
CA PHE A 153 0.60 -8.95 6.69
C PHE A 153 1.54 -7.79 6.34
N THR A 154 2.10 -7.17 7.36
CA THR A 154 3.13 -6.14 7.19
C THR A 154 4.37 -6.51 7.99
N VAL A 155 5.53 -6.15 7.44
CA VAL A 155 6.81 -6.21 8.14
C VAL A 155 7.33 -4.79 8.23
N GLY A 156 7.86 -4.41 9.40
CA GLY A 156 8.40 -3.07 9.61
C GLY A 156 9.13 -2.94 10.94
N TYR A 157 9.50 -1.72 11.26
CA TYR A 157 10.23 -1.36 12.49
C TYR A 157 9.35 -0.50 13.41
N PRO A 158 8.28 -1.09 13.99
CA PRO A 158 7.37 -0.35 14.86
C PRO A 158 8.12 0.26 16.06
N MET A 159 7.93 1.56 16.28
CA MET A 159 8.59 2.33 17.36
C MET A 159 10.12 2.23 17.34
N GLY A 160 10.71 2.09 16.14
CA GLY A 160 12.14 1.93 15.95
C GLY A 160 12.71 0.57 16.37
N ARG A 161 11.85 -0.42 16.55
CA ARG A 161 12.23 -1.79 16.93
C ARG A 161 11.80 -2.77 15.87
N GLY A 162 12.54 -3.83 15.67
CA GLY A 162 12.14 -4.84 14.72
C GLY A 162 13.32 -5.53 14.02
N PRO A 163 13.06 -6.18 12.87
CA PRO A 163 11.76 -6.20 12.17
C PRO A 163 10.66 -6.95 12.93
N ALA A 164 9.45 -6.43 12.91
CA ALA A 164 8.29 -7.06 13.50
C ALA A 164 7.18 -7.28 12.47
N ILE A 165 6.43 -8.36 12.62
CA ILE A 165 5.40 -8.80 11.69
C ILE A 165 4.03 -8.61 12.33
N SER A 166 3.08 -8.06 11.58
CA SER A 166 1.69 -7.93 12.01
C SER A 166 0.77 -8.51 10.93
N PHE A 167 -0.15 -9.38 11.35
CA PHE A 167 -1.13 -10.03 10.48
C PHE A 167 -2.50 -9.36 10.61
N GLY A 168 -3.23 -9.34 9.50
CA GLY A 168 -4.56 -8.74 9.46
C GLY A 168 -5.33 -9.02 8.21
N ARG A 169 -6.34 -8.17 7.97
CA ARG A 169 -7.22 -8.27 6.81
C ARG A 169 -7.51 -6.90 6.23
N VAL A 170 -7.82 -6.89 4.94
CA VAL A 170 -8.35 -5.70 4.26
C VAL A 170 -9.77 -5.44 4.75
N GLY A 171 -9.96 -4.27 5.38
CA GLY A 171 -11.26 -3.80 5.83
C GLY A 171 -11.99 -2.97 4.77
N ASN A 172 -11.24 -2.13 4.03
CA ASN A 172 -11.80 -1.35 2.92
C ASN A 172 -10.73 -1.08 1.85
N PRO A 173 -10.85 -1.64 0.63
CA PRO A 173 -9.88 -1.42 -0.44
C PRO A 173 -9.97 -0.02 -1.07
N ASN A 174 -11.02 0.76 -0.78
CA ASN A 174 -11.30 2.07 -1.40
C ASN A 174 -11.67 3.12 -0.36
N THR A 175 -10.78 3.41 0.55
CA THR A 175 -10.97 4.48 1.55
C THR A 175 -10.22 5.75 1.19
N PHE A 176 -10.54 6.84 1.89
CA PHE A 176 -9.95 8.17 1.67
C PHE A 176 -9.67 8.84 3.00
N LEU A 177 -8.54 9.52 3.06
CA LEU A 177 -8.24 10.49 4.12
C LEU A 177 -8.23 11.88 3.51
N ALA A 178 -8.69 12.88 4.28
CA ALA A 178 -8.73 14.27 3.82
C ALA A 178 -7.34 14.83 3.42
N THR A 179 -6.29 14.28 4.03
CA THR A 179 -4.89 14.69 3.83
C THR A 179 -4.21 14.00 2.66
N VAL A 180 -4.81 12.94 2.10
CA VAL A 180 -4.20 12.12 1.04
C VAL A 180 -4.93 12.31 -0.28
N GLN A 181 -4.17 12.51 -1.33
CA GLN A 181 -4.74 12.86 -2.63
C GLN A 181 -5.16 11.66 -3.50
N SER A 182 -5.02 10.43 -3.00
CA SER A 182 -5.43 9.20 -3.68
C SER A 182 -6.29 8.32 -2.77
N ARG A 183 -6.86 7.25 -3.33
CA ARG A 183 -7.43 6.21 -2.48
C ARG A 183 -6.36 5.54 -1.63
N LEU A 184 -6.78 4.99 -0.53
CA LEU A 184 -5.98 4.15 0.34
C LEU A 184 -6.70 2.83 0.57
N VAL A 185 -5.95 1.81 0.94
CA VAL A 185 -6.49 0.56 1.47
C VAL A 185 -6.50 0.68 2.99
N GLN A 186 -7.67 0.56 3.62
CA GLN A 186 -7.78 0.45 5.06
C GLN A 186 -7.62 -1.01 5.46
N VAL A 187 -6.79 -1.27 6.45
CA VAL A 187 -6.50 -2.60 6.97
C VAL A 187 -6.71 -2.68 8.48
N ASP A 188 -7.20 -3.83 8.93
CA ASP A 188 -7.26 -4.20 10.35
C ASP A 188 -6.04 -5.06 10.67
N LEU A 189 -4.96 -4.41 11.04
CA LEU A 189 -3.73 -5.00 11.56
C LEU A 189 -3.05 -4.01 12.50
N SER A 190 -2.20 -4.51 13.38
CA SER A 190 -1.45 -3.62 14.26
C SER A 190 -0.37 -2.87 13.47
N ALA A 191 -0.52 -1.56 13.37
CA ALA A 191 0.46 -0.66 12.79
C ALA A 191 0.84 0.43 13.80
N CYS A 192 2.11 0.77 13.86
CA CYS A 192 2.68 1.74 14.79
C CYS A 192 3.49 2.79 14.03
N ARG A 193 3.89 3.87 14.70
CA ARG A 193 4.97 4.73 14.21
C ARG A 193 6.19 3.87 13.91
N GLY A 194 6.86 4.12 12.79
CA GLY A 194 7.97 3.32 12.32
C GLY A 194 7.58 2.25 11.28
N ASN A 195 6.30 1.86 11.17
CA ASN A 195 5.84 1.00 10.07
C ASN A 195 5.72 1.75 8.73
N SER A 196 5.64 3.10 8.74
CA SER A 196 5.54 3.91 7.51
C SER A 196 6.65 3.57 6.53
N GLY A 197 6.29 3.31 5.28
CA GLY A 197 7.19 2.89 4.22
C GLY A 197 7.50 1.39 4.18
N GLY A 198 7.06 0.60 5.17
CA GLY A 198 7.08 -0.86 5.12
C GLY A 198 6.02 -1.42 4.17
N GLY A 199 6.26 -2.63 3.67
CA GLY A 199 5.34 -3.31 2.76
C GLY A 199 4.10 -3.85 3.47
N LEU A 200 2.94 -3.70 2.83
CA LEU A 200 1.80 -4.58 3.05
C LEU A 200 1.87 -5.67 2.00
N LEU A 201 1.83 -6.92 2.43
CA LEU A 201 2.00 -8.10 1.57
C LEU A 201 0.75 -8.99 1.65
N ASN A 202 0.47 -9.70 0.55
CA ASN A 202 -0.54 -10.75 0.52
C ASN A 202 0.00 -12.06 1.12
N ALA A 203 -0.80 -13.11 1.12
CA ALA A 203 -0.42 -14.41 1.67
C ALA A 203 0.76 -15.07 0.92
N GLU A 204 0.96 -14.72 -0.33
CA GLU A 204 2.05 -15.19 -1.21
C GLU A 204 3.36 -14.44 -0.98
N GLY A 205 3.33 -13.30 -0.26
CA GLY A 205 4.48 -12.43 0.00
C GLY A 205 4.70 -11.35 -1.04
N ASP A 206 3.72 -11.12 -1.93
CA ASP A 206 3.78 -10.05 -2.92
C ASP A 206 3.30 -8.72 -2.33
N LEU A 207 3.92 -7.64 -2.77
CA LEU A 207 3.64 -6.28 -2.29
C LEU A 207 2.32 -5.76 -2.85
N VAL A 208 1.32 -5.63 -2.00
CA VAL A 208 0.00 -5.06 -2.32
C VAL A 208 -0.11 -3.58 -1.95
N GLY A 209 0.85 -3.04 -1.21
CA GLY A 209 0.88 -1.62 -0.88
C GLY A 209 1.99 -1.22 0.07
N LEU A 210 2.07 0.09 0.33
CA LEU A 210 3.06 0.70 1.22
C LEU A 210 2.34 1.30 2.43
N VAL A 211 2.73 0.91 3.64
CA VAL A 211 2.14 1.46 4.87
C VAL A 211 2.39 2.97 4.91
N HIS A 212 1.29 3.73 4.99
CA HIS A 212 1.33 5.18 4.85
C HIS A 212 1.00 5.89 6.15
N ALA A 213 -0.12 5.53 6.79
CA ALA A 213 -0.62 6.23 7.97
C ALA A 213 -1.38 5.29 8.92
N ILE A 214 -1.51 5.76 10.15
CA ILE A 214 -2.42 5.21 11.16
C ILE A 214 -3.34 6.32 11.65
N ILE A 215 -4.59 6.01 11.97
CA ILE A 215 -5.43 6.93 12.72
C ILE A 215 -5.15 6.70 14.20
N GLN A 216 -4.64 7.73 14.85
CA GLN A 216 -4.57 7.80 16.30
C GLN A 216 -5.88 8.41 16.81
N THR A 217 -6.60 7.70 17.67
CA THR A 217 -7.74 8.29 18.36
C THR A 217 -7.23 9.23 19.45
N GLU A 218 -7.86 10.38 19.61
CA GLU A 218 -7.49 11.40 20.61
C GLU A 218 -7.47 10.88 22.08
N THR A 219 -8.12 9.73 22.30
CA THR A 219 -8.22 9.08 23.62
C THR A 219 -7.00 8.25 24.00
N LEU A 220 -6.06 8.01 23.07
CA LEU A 220 -4.82 7.31 23.40
C LEU A 220 -3.69 8.33 23.58
N PRO A 221 -2.93 8.27 24.68
CA PRO A 221 -1.74 9.10 24.85
C PRO A 221 -0.83 8.98 23.62
N ALA A 222 -0.25 10.10 23.18
CA ALA A 222 0.67 10.15 22.03
C ALA A 222 1.85 9.17 22.13
N GLU A 223 2.12 8.68 23.34
CA GLU A 223 3.14 7.69 23.67
C GLU A 223 2.83 6.26 23.15
N ARG A 224 1.57 5.94 22.87
CA ARG A 224 1.17 4.59 22.41
C ARG A 224 1.12 4.43 20.89
N GLY A 225 1.74 5.23 20.12
CA GLY A 225 1.96 5.23 18.67
C GLY A 225 1.45 4.08 17.76
N CYS A 226 0.52 3.23 18.21
CA CYS A 226 0.00 2.06 17.50
C CYS A 226 -1.53 2.13 17.36
N SER A 227 -2.04 1.60 16.24
CA SER A 227 -3.47 1.48 15.95
C SER A 227 -3.73 0.19 15.16
N ARG A 228 -4.93 -0.37 15.31
CA ARG A 228 -5.42 -1.42 14.40
C ARG A 228 -6.13 -0.86 13.17
N PHE A 229 -6.12 0.44 12.98
CA PHE A 229 -6.74 1.11 11.84
C PHE A 229 -5.64 1.72 10.98
N GLY A 230 -5.04 0.88 10.13
CA GLY A 230 -3.93 1.26 9.24
C GLY A 230 -4.42 1.67 7.86
N PHE A 231 -3.67 2.57 7.22
CA PHE A 231 -3.91 3.03 5.84
C PHE A 231 -2.66 2.78 5.01
N VAL A 232 -2.88 2.24 3.84
CA VAL A 232 -1.84 1.74 2.95
C VAL A 232 -2.04 2.34 1.57
N LEU A 233 -0.99 2.90 0.99
CA LEU A 233 -0.99 3.33 -0.40
C LEU A 233 -1.01 2.09 -1.30
N PRO A 234 -1.97 1.93 -2.24
CA PRO A 234 -2.05 0.75 -3.10
C PRO A 234 -0.78 0.49 -3.90
N GLY A 235 -0.43 -0.79 -4.05
CA GLY A 235 0.78 -1.22 -4.76
C GLY A 235 0.86 -0.73 -6.20
N ILE A 236 -0.28 -0.64 -6.90
CA ILE A 236 -0.36 -0.09 -8.26
C ILE A 236 0.13 1.37 -8.33
N LEU A 237 -0.18 2.18 -7.30
CA LEU A 237 0.28 3.57 -7.24
C LEU A 237 1.75 3.67 -6.86
N VAL A 238 2.21 2.83 -5.94
CA VAL A 238 3.64 2.73 -5.59
C VAL A 238 4.44 2.33 -6.83
N LYS A 239 4.02 1.28 -7.54
CA LYS A 239 4.66 0.80 -8.77
C LYS A 239 4.76 1.89 -9.82
N ARG A 240 3.69 2.65 -10.03
CA ARG A 240 3.68 3.77 -10.98
C ARG A 240 4.76 4.81 -10.66
N VAL A 241 4.96 5.16 -9.37
CA VAL A 241 6.03 6.07 -8.96
C VAL A 241 7.40 5.46 -9.20
N VAL A 242 7.61 4.21 -8.79
CA VAL A 242 8.88 3.50 -8.96
C VAL A 242 9.25 3.41 -10.44
N ASP A 243 8.34 2.97 -11.30
CA ASP A 243 8.59 2.82 -12.74
C ASP A 243 8.95 4.18 -13.39
N ALA A 244 8.26 5.25 -13.02
CA ALA A 244 8.55 6.58 -13.54
C ALA A 244 9.93 7.09 -13.09
N VAL A 245 10.26 6.93 -11.81
CA VAL A 245 11.55 7.33 -11.24
C VAL A 245 12.69 6.56 -11.90
N LEU A 246 12.57 5.23 -12.04
CA LEU A 246 13.59 4.39 -12.66
C LEU A 246 13.75 4.66 -14.16
N ALA A 247 12.70 5.17 -14.82
CA ALA A 247 12.78 5.66 -16.20
C ALA A 247 13.34 7.10 -16.32
N GLY A 248 13.85 7.69 -15.23
CA GLY A 248 14.37 9.06 -15.20
C GLY A 248 13.28 10.14 -15.40
N LYS A 249 12.00 9.79 -15.14
CA LYS A 249 10.87 10.69 -15.32
C LYS A 249 10.37 11.19 -13.96
N THR A 250 9.89 12.42 -13.92
CA THR A 250 9.12 12.92 -12.78
C THR A 250 7.71 12.34 -12.85
N PRO A 251 7.26 11.56 -11.85
CA PRO A 251 5.90 11.07 -11.82
C PRO A 251 4.92 12.23 -11.86
N GLY A 252 4.07 12.26 -12.86
CA GLY A 252 3.01 13.24 -13.03
C GLY A 252 1.65 12.57 -13.06
N PHE A 253 0.61 13.32 -12.66
CA PHE A 253 -0.76 12.82 -12.66
C PHE A 253 -1.60 13.62 -13.64
N SER A 254 -2.60 12.96 -14.18
CA SER A 254 -3.55 13.56 -15.09
C SER A 254 -4.41 14.60 -14.39
N VAL A 255 -4.59 15.75 -15.03
CA VAL A 255 -5.44 16.85 -14.57
C VAL A 255 -6.57 17.04 -15.55
N LEU A 256 -7.80 16.93 -15.08
CA LEU A 256 -9.02 17.24 -15.85
C LEU A 256 -9.37 18.73 -15.76
N GLY A 257 -9.08 19.38 -14.64
CA GLY A 257 -9.38 20.79 -14.42
C GLY A 257 -10.87 21.06 -14.15
N ILE A 258 -11.52 20.18 -13.40
CA ILE A 258 -12.92 20.28 -13.06
C ILE A 258 -13.09 20.42 -11.54
N HIS A 259 -13.95 21.34 -11.12
CA HIS A 259 -14.40 21.44 -9.73
C HIS A 259 -15.83 20.91 -9.68
N LEU A 260 -16.07 19.93 -8.82
CA LEU A 260 -17.35 19.27 -8.65
C LEU A 260 -17.99 19.68 -7.33
N GLU A 261 -19.30 19.85 -7.37
CA GLU A 261 -20.17 19.98 -6.19
C GLU A 261 -21.16 18.81 -6.16
N THR A 262 -21.58 18.42 -4.96
CA THR A 262 -22.59 17.37 -4.81
C THR A 262 -23.95 18.04 -4.68
N LEU A 263 -24.84 17.78 -5.64
CA LEU A 263 -26.17 18.33 -5.71
C LEU A 263 -27.22 17.25 -5.42
N LYS A 264 -28.36 17.64 -4.87
CA LYS A 264 -29.49 16.75 -4.61
C LYS A 264 -30.52 16.91 -5.71
N GLU A 265 -30.78 15.83 -6.46
CA GLU A 265 -31.88 15.77 -7.44
C GLU A 265 -32.89 14.71 -6.99
N GLY A 266 -34.07 15.17 -6.51
CA GLY A 266 -35.06 14.27 -5.92
C GLY A 266 -34.50 13.49 -4.72
N THR A 267 -34.44 12.18 -4.83
CA THR A 267 -33.87 11.28 -3.80
C THR A 267 -32.39 10.93 -4.02
N HIS A 268 -31.79 11.35 -5.13
CA HIS A 268 -30.44 11.01 -5.51
C HIS A 268 -29.46 12.18 -5.35
N TRP A 269 -28.19 11.84 -5.16
CA TRP A 269 -27.09 12.78 -5.20
C TRP A 269 -26.39 12.67 -6.54
N VAL A 270 -26.10 13.83 -7.17
CA VAL A 270 -25.41 13.93 -8.47
C VAL A 270 -24.20 14.83 -8.36
N LEU A 271 -23.28 14.70 -9.30
CA LEU A 271 -22.05 15.50 -9.36
C LEU A 271 -22.21 16.64 -10.34
N GLY A 272 -22.47 17.83 -9.85
CA GLY A 272 -22.55 19.05 -10.63
C GLY A 272 -21.18 19.64 -10.90
N VAL A 273 -20.98 20.19 -12.09
CA VAL A 273 -19.81 20.98 -12.44
C VAL A 273 -19.98 22.40 -11.91
N GLU A 274 -19.28 22.72 -10.83
CA GLU A 274 -19.25 24.09 -10.29
C GLU A 274 -18.42 25.01 -11.18
N LYS A 275 -17.23 24.51 -11.60
CA LYS A 275 -16.27 25.27 -12.41
C LYS A 275 -15.44 24.35 -13.28
N ALA A 276 -15.22 24.76 -14.51
CA ALA A 276 -14.27 24.13 -15.45
C ALA A 276 -13.08 25.06 -15.70
N THR A 277 -11.86 24.50 -15.67
CA THR A 277 -10.60 25.20 -15.89
C THR A 277 -9.69 24.37 -16.79
N GLY A 278 -8.68 24.97 -17.41
CA GLY A 278 -7.70 24.25 -18.20
C GLY A 278 -8.34 23.26 -19.21
N PRO A 279 -7.98 21.97 -19.16
CA PRO A 279 -8.44 20.97 -20.12
C PRO A 279 -9.95 20.89 -20.27
N SER A 280 -10.69 20.83 -19.16
CA SER A 280 -12.15 20.71 -19.19
C SER A 280 -12.82 21.95 -19.79
N ARG A 281 -12.33 23.15 -19.47
CA ARG A 281 -12.83 24.40 -20.05
C ARG A 281 -12.63 24.43 -21.57
N HIS A 282 -11.44 24.04 -22.07
CA HIS A 282 -11.15 23.98 -23.50
C HIS A 282 -12.01 22.95 -24.22
N ALA A 283 -12.35 21.85 -23.55
CA ALA A 283 -13.21 20.81 -24.09
C ALA A 283 -14.72 21.18 -24.08
N GLY A 284 -15.10 22.31 -23.48
CA GLY A 284 -16.48 22.81 -23.55
C GLY A 284 -17.40 22.42 -22.39
N PHE A 285 -16.83 22.01 -21.25
CA PHE A 285 -17.58 21.88 -19.99
C PHE A 285 -18.12 23.22 -19.53
N ARG A 286 -19.32 23.18 -18.95
CA ARG A 286 -20.02 24.37 -18.44
C ARG A 286 -20.44 24.17 -16.98
N LYS A 287 -20.55 25.27 -16.26
CA LYS A 287 -21.21 25.26 -14.95
C LYS A 287 -22.63 24.71 -15.09
N GLY A 288 -23.01 23.80 -14.18
CA GLY A 288 -24.30 23.13 -14.18
C GLY A 288 -24.39 21.85 -15.01
N ASP A 289 -23.32 21.44 -15.71
CA ASP A 289 -23.25 20.09 -16.28
C ASP A 289 -23.27 19.06 -15.13
N ILE A 290 -24.00 17.97 -15.29
CA ILE A 290 -23.98 16.85 -14.36
C ILE A 290 -23.07 15.76 -14.93
N LEU A 291 -22.02 15.40 -14.21
CA LEU A 291 -21.10 14.34 -14.61
C LEU A 291 -21.76 12.98 -14.41
N VAL A 292 -21.78 12.14 -15.45
CA VAL A 292 -22.41 10.82 -15.44
C VAL A 292 -21.36 9.70 -15.49
N ALA A 293 -20.40 9.80 -16.42
CA ALA A 293 -19.39 8.76 -16.61
C ALA A 293 -18.08 9.34 -17.18
N ILE A 294 -17.00 8.59 -17.03
CA ILE A 294 -15.73 8.78 -17.72
C ILE A 294 -15.35 7.46 -18.39
N ASP A 295 -15.10 7.49 -19.70
CA ASP A 295 -14.97 6.31 -20.55
C ASP A 295 -16.11 5.31 -20.21
N ASP A 296 -15.80 4.08 -19.83
CA ASP A 296 -16.79 3.05 -19.49
C ASP A 296 -17.20 3.05 -18.00
N LEU A 297 -16.65 3.95 -17.19
CA LEU A 297 -16.89 3.96 -15.74
C LEU A 297 -17.97 5.00 -15.37
N LYS A 298 -19.08 4.51 -14.81
CA LYS A 298 -20.08 5.38 -14.18
C LYS A 298 -19.47 6.06 -12.95
N ILE A 299 -19.64 7.39 -12.86
CA ILE A 299 -19.11 8.21 -11.77
C ILE A 299 -20.28 8.70 -10.91
N THR A 300 -20.26 8.36 -9.64
CA THR A 300 -21.26 8.78 -8.64
C THR A 300 -20.62 9.57 -7.49
N THR A 301 -19.29 9.57 -7.36
CA THR A 301 -18.56 10.33 -6.34
C THR A 301 -17.34 11.03 -6.93
N PRO A 302 -16.94 12.20 -6.38
CA PRO A 302 -15.69 12.86 -6.80
C PRO A 302 -14.46 11.98 -6.64
N ALA A 303 -14.47 11.11 -5.64
CA ALA A 303 -13.40 10.17 -5.36
C ALA A 303 -13.19 9.15 -6.49
N GLN A 304 -14.28 8.61 -7.06
CA GLN A 304 -14.19 7.70 -8.21
C GLN A 304 -13.53 8.36 -9.43
N LEU A 305 -13.91 9.61 -9.74
CA LEU A 305 -13.26 10.37 -10.82
C LEU A 305 -11.77 10.58 -10.56
N LYS A 306 -11.44 11.00 -9.34
CA LYS A 306 -10.06 11.25 -8.95
C LYS A 306 -9.21 9.99 -9.03
N ASN A 307 -9.71 8.85 -8.53
CA ASN A 307 -9.01 7.57 -8.63
C ASN A 307 -8.81 7.14 -10.07
N TYR A 308 -9.85 7.27 -10.91
CA TYR A 308 -9.74 6.95 -12.32
C TYR A 308 -8.59 7.75 -12.98
N LEU A 309 -8.53 9.06 -12.74
CA LEU A 309 -7.48 9.93 -13.29
C LEU A 309 -6.09 9.56 -12.78
N ILE A 310 -5.96 9.22 -11.49
CA ILE A 310 -4.65 8.90 -10.89
C ILE A 310 -4.18 7.49 -11.27
N GLU A 311 -5.07 6.51 -11.33
CA GLU A 311 -4.71 5.10 -11.49
C GLU A 311 -4.71 4.61 -12.93
N ARG A 312 -5.59 5.17 -13.77
CA ARG A 312 -5.90 4.62 -15.10
C ARG A 312 -5.56 5.53 -16.27
N THR A 313 -5.06 6.74 -16.02
CA THR A 313 -4.76 7.68 -17.10
C THR A 313 -3.36 8.27 -17.02
N GLU A 314 -2.84 8.70 -18.16
CA GLU A 314 -1.58 9.42 -18.27
C GLU A 314 -1.81 10.86 -18.70
N PRO A 315 -0.94 11.82 -18.28
CA PRO A 315 -0.96 13.18 -18.81
C PRO A 315 -0.87 13.20 -20.32
N GLY A 316 -1.78 13.96 -20.97
CA GLY A 316 -1.87 14.04 -22.43
C GLY A 316 -2.78 12.99 -23.06
N GLN A 317 -3.23 11.99 -22.34
CA GLN A 317 -4.25 11.04 -22.80
C GLN A 317 -5.58 11.74 -23.02
N THR A 318 -6.35 11.27 -24.00
CA THR A 318 -7.73 11.72 -24.22
C THR A 318 -8.69 10.75 -23.55
N VAL A 319 -9.61 11.29 -22.76
CA VAL A 319 -10.71 10.55 -22.11
C VAL A 319 -12.04 11.09 -22.60
N VAL A 320 -13.07 10.27 -22.54
CA VAL A 320 -14.43 10.60 -22.95
C VAL A 320 -15.33 10.72 -21.74
N LEU A 321 -15.93 11.90 -21.51
CA LEU A 321 -16.86 12.10 -20.40
C LEU A 321 -18.29 12.23 -20.92
N GLN A 322 -19.21 11.61 -20.21
CA GLN A 322 -20.64 11.75 -20.42
C GLN A 322 -21.19 12.72 -19.38
N VAL A 323 -21.88 13.75 -19.86
CA VAL A 323 -22.53 14.74 -18.99
C VAL A 323 -23.97 14.96 -19.39
N GLN A 324 -24.81 15.26 -18.43
CA GLN A 324 -26.17 15.76 -18.67
C GLN A 324 -26.18 17.27 -18.53
N ARG A 325 -26.68 17.96 -19.54
CA ARG A 325 -26.84 19.42 -19.60
C ARG A 325 -28.30 19.73 -19.82
N GLY A 326 -29.00 20.16 -18.78
CA GLY A 326 -30.45 20.21 -18.78
C GLY A 326 -31.04 18.82 -19.07
N ASN A 327 -31.90 18.73 -20.08
CA ASN A 327 -32.50 17.44 -20.46
C ASN A 327 -31.73 16.66 -21.55
N THR A 328 -30.53 17.12 -21.93
CA THR A 328 -29.76 16.52 -23.04
C THR A 328 -28.48 15.92 -22.53
N GLN A 329 -28.18 14.70 -22.97
CA GLN A 329 -26.91 14.05 -22.73
C GLN A 329 -25.88 14.49 -23.79
N HIS A 330 -24.67 14.79 -23.31
CA HIS A 330 -23.54 15.18 -24.17
C HIS A 330 -22.33 14.27 -23.89
N THR A 331 -21.58 14.03 -24.94
CA THR A 331 -20.28 13.34 -24.88
C THR A 331 -19.19 14.37 -25.14
N ILE A 332 -18.22 14.49 -24.22
CA ILE A 332 -17.15 15.47 -24.27
C ILE A 332 -15.80 14.75 -24.21
N SER A 333 -14.99 14.88 -25.26
CA SER A 333 -13.62 14.37 -25.28
C SER A 333 -12.66 15.41 -24.71
N VAL A 334 -11.83 15.00 -23.76
CA VAL A 334 -10.88 15.88 -23.05
C VAL A 334 -9.47 15.33 -23.14
N LYS A 335 -8.54 16.11 -23.67
CA LYS A 335 -7.11 15.82 -23.56
C LYS A 335 -6.63 16.28 -22.18
N LEU A 336 -6.21 15.32 -21.34
CA LEU A 336 -5.80 15.57 -19.96
C LEU A 336 -4.52 16.41 -19.89
N GLY A 337 -4.47 17.30 -18.91
CA GLY A 337 -3.28 18.06 -18.53
C GLY A 337 -2.33 17.25 -17.64
N LYS A 338 -1.24 17.87 -17.24
CA LYS A 338 -0.26 17.34 -16.28
C LYS A 338 -0.27 18.20 -15.02
N SER A 339 -0.26 17.56 -13.81
CA SER A 339 -0.05 18.23 -12.52
C SER A 339 1.38 18.67 -12.34
#